data_5cd765d5b530ae86be1f8118cdd83266
#
_entry.id   5cd765d5b530ae86be1f8118cdd83266
#
_cell.length_a   1.000
_cell.length_b   1.000
_cell.length_c   1.000
_cell.angle_alpha   90.00
_cell.angle_beta   90.00
_cell.angle_gamma   90.00
#
_symmetry.space_group_name_H-M   'P 1'
#
loop_
_entity.id
_entity.type
_entity.pdbx_description
1 polymer ?
#
loop_
_entity_poly.entity_id
_entity_poly.type
_entity_poly.pdbx_seq_one_letter_code
_entity_poly.pdbx_strand_id
1 'polypeptide(L)' 'MAKYQQYESVLLKDGRIATIVEVYEPDSYDADVGHSPEDWETVYGITDDDIERRATEEEMDRKYQESMRQLREQGILE' A
#
# COMPACT_ATOMS: atom_id res chain seq x y z
N MET A 1 19.73 8.55 0.83
CA MET A 1 19.16 7.19 0.88
C MET A 1 17.68 7.29 1.13
N ALA A 2 16.90 6.45 0.45
CA ALA A 2 15.46 6.43 0.65
C ALA A 2 15.11 5.96 2.06
N LYS A 3 14.13 6.60 2.65
CA LYS A 3 13.69 6.33 4.02
C LYS A 3 12.92 5.01 4.13
N TYR A 4 12.23 4.63 3.06
CA TYR A 4 11.42 3.41 2.99
C TYR A 4 11.96 2.50 1.90
N GLN A 5 11.69 1.21 2.02
CA GLN A 5 12.24 0.20 1.13
C GLN A 5 11.16 -0.45 0.29
N GLN A 6 11.58 -1.11 -0.78
CA GLN A 6 10.70 -1.88 -1.64
C GLN A 6 9.94 -2.92 -0.80
N TYR A 7 8.63 -3.04 -1.09
CA TYR A 7 7.68 -3.94 -0.42
C TYR A 7 7.33 -3.56 1.02
N GLU A 8 7.78 -2.41 1.51
CA GLU A 8 7.27 -1.88 2.77
C GLU A 8 5.88 -1.30 2.58
N SER A 9 5.03 -1.46 3.59
CA SER A 9 3.71 -0.83 3.61
C SER A 9 3.77 0.44 4.43
N VAL A 10 3.15 1.49 3.92
CA VAL A 10 3.18 2.82 4.54
C VAL A 10 1.77 3.39 4.59
N LEU A 11 1.55 4.27 5.56
CA LEU A 11 0.32 5.05 5.65
C LEU A 11 0.56 6.38 4.96
N LEU A 12 -0.26 6.69 3.97
CA LEU A 12 -0.21 7.98 3.29
C LEU A 12 -0.94 9.04 4.10
N LYS A 13 -0.62 10.29 3.87
CA LYS A 13 -1.24 11.41 4.60
C LYS A 13 -2.73 11.54 4.34
N ASP A 14 -3.23 10.98 3.25
CA ASP A 14 -4.66 10.95 2.95
C ASP A 14 -5.40 9.78 3.60
N GLY A 15 -4.69 8.96 4.39
CA GLY A 15 -5.28 7.84 5.12
C GLY A 15 -5.24 6.50 4.40
N ARG A 16 -4.73 6.45 3.18
CA ARG A 16 -4.65 5.19 2.44
C ARG A 16 -3.38 4.43 2.82
N ILE A 17 -3.43 3.11 2.74
CA ILE A 17 -2.25 2.27 2.94
C ILE A 17 -1.71 1.87 1.57
N ALA A 18 -0.42 2.09 1.38
CA ALA A 18 0.25 1.80 0.13
C ALA A 18 1.39 0.81 0.35
N THR A 19 1.63 -0.05 -0.62
CA THR A 19 2.78 -0.95 -0.61
C THR A 19 3.79 -0.46 -1.65
N ILE A 20 4.99 -0.16 -1.20
CA ILE A 20 6.04 0.35 -2.09
C ILE A 20 6.49 -0.76 -3.02
N VAL A 21 6.40 -0.53 -4.33
CA VAL A 21 6.80 -1.51 -5.33
C VAL A 21 8.13 -1.15 -6.00
N GLU A 22 8.49 0.14 -5.99
CA GLU A 22 9.76 0.59 -6.53
C GLU A 22 10.27 1.77 -5.73
N VAL A 23 11.59 1.88 -5.60
CA VAL A 23 12.23 2.96 -4.84
C VAL A 23 13.16 3.72 -5.76
N TYR A 24 13.01 5.04 -5.78
CA TYR A 24 13.88 5.96 -6.51
C TYR A 24 14.57 6.86 -5.52
N GLU A 25 15.88 6.80 -5.47
CA GLU A 25 16.65 7.64 -4.57
C GLU A 25 16.56 9.10 -5.00
N PRO A 26 16.56 10.05 -4.07
CA PRO A 26 16.75 9.84 -2.62
C PRO A 26 15.45 9.65 -1.84
N ASP A 27 14.29 10.03 -2.38
CA ASP A 27 13.06 10.12 -1.57
C ASP A 27 11.77 9.89 -2.36
N SER A 28 11.84 9.17 -3.47
CA SER A 28 10.68 8.97 -4.35
C SER A 28 10.35 7.49 -4.47
N TYR A 29 9.06 7.20 -4.65
CA TYR A 29 8.58 5.81 -4.67
C TYR A 29 7.42 5.65 -5.64
N ASP A 30 7.29 4.43 -6.17
CA ASP A 30 6.04 3.97 -6.77
C ASP A 30 5.40 3.00 -5.79
N ALA A 31 4.08 3.07 -5.62
CA ALA A 31 3.38 2.26 -4.64
C ALA A 31 2.01 1.83 -5.14
N ASP A 32 1.59 0.62 -4.74
CA ASP A 32 0.25 0.12 -5.00
C ASP A 32 -0.66 0.49 -3.84
N VAL A 33 -1.80 1.08 -4.17
CA VAL A 33 -2.78 1.55 -3.20
C VAL A 33 -4.11 0.88 -3.49
N GLY A 34 -4.87 0.53 -2.45
CA GLY A 34 -6.19 -0.02 -2.59
C GLY A 34 -6.52 -1.03 -1.51
N HIS A 35 -7.81 -1.34 -1.38
CA HIS A 35 -8.31 -2.29 -0.39
C HIS A 35 -8.72 -3.63 -0.99
N SER A 36 -8.88 -3.69 -2.31
CA SER A 36 -9.31 -4.89 -3.00
C SER A 36 -8.69 -4.94 -4.39
N PRO A 37 -8.70 -6.12 -5.04
CA PRO A 37 -8.16 -6.23 -6.40
C PRO A 37 -8.81 -5.28 -7.41
N GLU A 38 -10.06 -4.91 -7.20
CA GLU A 38 -10.76 -4.00 -8.10
C GLU A 38 -10.33 -2.56 -7.92
N ASP A 39 -9.85 -2.21 -6.73
CA ASP A 39 -9.46 -0.86 -6.38
C ASP A 39 -7.95 -0.64 -6.45
N TRP A 40 -7.18 -1.67 -6.72
CA TRP A 40 -5.73 -1.54 -6.74
C TRP A 40 -5.30 -0.60 -7.85
N GLU A 41 -4.49 0.36 -7.47
CA GLU A 41 -3.97 1.36 -8.38
C GLU A 41 -2.51 1.62 -8.04
N THR A 42 -1.67 1.72 -9.04
CA THR A 42 -0.27 2.08 -8.84
C THR A 42 -0.14 3.60 -8.93
N VAL A 43 0.39 4.20 -7.88
CA VAL A 43 0.64 5.63 -7.81
C VAL A 43 2.13 5.86 -7.99
N TYR A 44 2.49 6.74 -8.90
CA TYR A 44 3.88 7.02 -9.26
C TYR A 44 4.34 8.32 -8.64
N GLY A 45 5.62 8.36 -8.24
CA GLY A 45 6.22 9.60 -7.79
C GLY A 45 5.78 10.05 -6.40
N ILE A 46 5.42 9.12 -5.53
CA ILE A 46 5.16 9.44 -4.12
C ILE A 46 6.49 9.81 -3.47
N THR A 47 6.49 10.83 -2.64
CA THR A 47 7.69 11.27 -1.91
C THR A 47 7.50 11.04 -0.42
N ASP A 48 8.59 11.22 0.35
CA ASP A 48 8.52 11.15 1.82
C ASP A 48 7.46 12.10 2.37
N ASP A 49 7.23 13.23 1.69
CA ASP A 49 6.22 14.20 2.13
C ASP A 49 4.78 13.67 1.99
N ASP A 50 4.56 12.71 1.13
CA ASP A 50 3.24 12.09 0.94
C ASP A 50 2.97 10.97 1.94
N ILE A 51 3.99 10.52 2.64
CA ILE A 51 3.92 9.39 3.56
C ILE A 51 3.87 9.91 5.00
N GLU A 52 2.86 9.47 5.77
CA GLU A 52 2.74 9.82 7.16
C GLU A 52 3.73 9.03 8.02
N ARG A 53 3.73 7.71 7.85
CA ARG A 53 4.59 6.78 8.60
C ARG A 53 4.48 5.38 8.00
N ARG A 54 5.30 4.46 8.51
CA ARG A 54 5.13 3.04 8.17
C ARG A 54 3.80 2.54 8.70
N ALA A 55 3.15 1.66 7.96
CA ALA A 55 1.93 1.02 8.41
C ALA A 55 2.26 0.04 9.54
N THR A 56 1.35 -0.07 10.52
CA THR A 56 1.50 -1.06 11.59
C THR A 56 1.05 -2.44 11.09
N GLU A 57 1.46 -3.48 11.81
CA GLU A 57 1.03 -4.84 11.49
C GLU A 57 -0.50 -4.95 11.48
N GLU A 58 -1.15 -4.30 12.44
CA GLU A 58 -2.61 -4.28 12.53
C GLU A 58 -3.24 -3.64 11.30
N GLU A 59 -2.69 -2.54 10.83
CA GLU A 59 -3.18 -1.88 9.63
C GLU A 59 -2.99 -2.73 8.38
N MET A 60 -1.87 -3.42 8.28
CA MET A 60 -1.58 -4.32 7.17
C MET A 60 -2.52 -5.53 7.18
N ASP A 61 -2.77 -6.10 8.35
CA ASP A 61 -3.68 -7.23 8.50
C ASP A 61 -5.10 -6.84 8.10
N ARG A 62 -5.54 -5.65 8.47
CA ARG A 62 -6.87 -5.17 8.12
C ARG A 62 -7.01 -5.05 6.60
N LYS A 63 -6.02 -4.48 5.93
CA LYS A 63 -6.01 -4.37 4.47
C LYS A 63 -6.09 -5.75 3.83
N TYR A 64 -5.29 -6.68 4.32
CA TYR A 64 -5.26 -8.03 3.79
C TYR A 64 -6.61 -8.74 3.97
N GLN A 65 -7.20 -8.61 5.15
CA GLN A 65 -8.48 -9.25 5.45
C GLN A 65 -9.61 -8.72 4.57
N GLU A 66 -9.63 -7.42 4.34
CA GLU A 66 -10.63 -6.82 3.46
C GLU A 66 -10.49 -7.33 2.04
N SER A 67 -9.27 -7.45 1.53
CA SER A 67 -9.02 -7.98 0.20
C SER A 67 -9.49 -9.43 0.09
N MET A 68 -9.18 -10.26 1.07
CA MET A 68 -9.59 -11.66 1.09
C MET A 68 -11.10 -11.82 1.17
N ARG A 69 -11.74 -11.00 2.00
CA ARG A 69 -13.20 -11.02 2.11
C ARG A 69 -13.86 -10.72 0.77
N GLN A 70 -13.37 -9.72 0.07
CA GLN A 70 -13.94 -9.32 -1.20
C GLN A 70 -13.77 -10.39 -2.27
N LEU A 71 -12.61 -11.02 -2.32
CA LEU A 71 -12.37 -12.12 -3.23
C LEU A 71 -13.32 -13.28 -2.95
N ARG A 72 -13.57 -13.58 -1.68
CA ARG A 72 -14.50 -14.65 -1.29
C ARG A 72 -15.94 -14.32 -1.69
N GLU A 73 -16.36 -13.09 -1.47
CA GLU A 73 -17.70 -12.64 -1.85
C GLU A 73 -17.94 -12.71 -3.34
N GLN A 74 -16.89 -12.54 -4.13
CA GLN A 74 -16.98 -12.65 -5.58
C GLN A 74 -16.93 -14.10 -6.08
N GLY A 75 -16.75 -15.07 -5.16
CA GLY A 75 -16.70 -16.47 -5.52
C GLY A 75 -15.37 -16.92 -6.13
N ILE A 76 -14.35 -16.12 -6.00
CA ILE A 76 -13.02 -16.45 -6.55
C ILE A 76 -12.30 -17.49 -5.68
N LEU A 77 -12.54 -17.44 -4.37
CA LEU A 77 -11.97 -18.37 -3.40
C LEU A 77 -13.08 -19.24 -2.81
N GLU A 78 -12.94 -20.51 -2.96
CA GLU A 78 -13.86 -21.49 -2.38
C GLU A 78 -13.15 -22.43 -1.43
#